data_2815d239b98588a4dacf2151d139867c
#
_entry.id   2815d239b98588a4dacf2151d139867c
#
_cell.length_a   1.000
_cell.length_b   1.000
_cell.length_c   1.000
_cell.angle_alpha   90.00
_cell.angle_beta   90.00
_cell.angle_gamma   90.00
#
_symmetry.space_group_name_H-M   'P 1'
#
loop_
_entity.id
_entity.type
_entity.pdbx_description
1 polymer ?
#
loop_
_entity_poly.entity_id
_entity_poly.type
_entity_poly.pdbx_seq_one_letter_code
_entity_poly.pdbx_strand_id
1 'polypeptide(L)'
;MGKDHVRDGIGTLSEKTVHAVLKYYYEQDQSHHEIILEKSVADIFTGSEVIEIQTRALYRLKPKLEKFLPLYPVTVVYPISYDKWVCWINEETGEITQKRKSPKKGNPYLAFKELYTIRDFLQNPNFHVRLVLMDMEEYRLLNGWSKDKKRGGERFDRLPLRLEDEVVLDSARDYLQLLPLELAEEFTSADFAKLVKIPRQLAGTVLLVLWQLGLVERVGKVGNRYLYRVAANASDTKDLSLIHI
;
A
#
# COMPACT_ATOMS: atom_id res chain seq x y z
N MET A 1 29.82 -15.33 -29.91
CA MET A 1 30.09 -14.09 -29.15
C MET A 1 28.95 -13.14 -29.37
N GLY A 2 28.22 -12.74 -28.34
CA GLY A 2 27.20 -11.65 -28.40
C GLY A 2 25.82 -11.98 -27.94
N LYS A 3 25.57 -12.78 -26.89
CA LYS A 3 24.23 -13.00 -26.31
C LYS A 3 24.07 -12.61 -24.84
N ASP A 4 25.11 -12.10 -24.19
CA ASP A 4 25.07 -11.94 -22.72
C ASP A 4 24.77 -10.52 -22.20
N HIS A 5 24.75 -9.50 -23.06
CA HIS A 5 24.57 -8.11 -22.60
C HIS A 5 23.12 -7.60 -22.51
N VAL A 6 22.11 -8.36 -23.00
CA VAL A 6 20.71 -7.92 -22.96
C VAL A 6 19.94 -8.43 -21.74
N ARG A 7 20.45 -9.45 -21.06
CA ARG A 7 19.73 -10.04 -19.89
C ARG A 7 19.92 -9.31 -18.57
N ASP A 8 21.03 -8.63 -18.36
CA ASP A 8 21.33 -7.96 -17.08
C ASP A 8 20.58 -6.63 -16.86
N GLY A 9 20.12 -5.97 -17.93
CA GLY A 9 19.40 -4.69 -17.84
C GLY A 9 17.90 -4.80 -17.63
N ILE A 10 17.28 -5.90 -18.07
CA ILE A 10 15.83 -6.00 -18.19
C ILE A 10 15.16 -6.61 -16.93
N GLY A 11 15.81 -7.57 -16.27
CA GLY A 11 15.23 -8.29 -15.12
C GLY A 11 15.27 -7.54 -13.79
N THR A 12 16.07 -6.48 -13.68
CA THR A 12 16.29 -5.72 -12.44
C THR A 12 15.50 -4.41 -12.36
N LEU A 13 14.83 -3.99 -13.45
CA LEU A 13 14.09 -2.72 -13.53
C LEU A 13 12.66 -2.78 -12.94
N SER A 14 12.04 -3.96 -12.83
CA SER A 14 10.59 -4.09 -12.66
C SER A 14 9.99 -3.63 -11.32
N GLU A 15 10.78 -3.48 -10.26
CA GLU A 15 10.35 -2.86 -9.00
C GLU A 15 11.01 -1.49 -8.78
N LYS A 16 12.03 -1.21 -9.53
CA LYS A 16 12.86 -0.02 -9.35
C LYS A 16 12.19 1.26 -9.81
N THR A 17 11.34 1.22 -10.85
CA THR A 17 10.78 2.46 -11.43
C THR A 17 9.82 3.15 -10.46
N VAL A 18 8.81 2.46 -9.93
CA VAL A 18 7.89 3.06 -8.93
C VAL A 18 8.66 3.46 -7.67
N HIS A 19 9.58 2.60 -7.22
CA HIS A 19 10.39 2.87 -6.04
C HIS A 19 11.29 4.09 -6.25
N ALA A 20 12.00 4.16 -7.38
CA ALA A 20 12.88 5.28 -7.71
C ALA A 20 12.09 6.60 -7.83
N VAL A 21 10.95 6.60 -8.53
CA VAL A 21 10.11 7.79 -8.67
C VAL A 21 9.61 8.28 -7.32
N LEU A 22 9.17 7.38 -6.44
CA LEU A 22 8.71 7.76 -5.11
C LEU A 22 9.86 8.25 -4.22
N LYS A 23 11.08 7.69 -4.34
CA LYS A 23 12.24 8.24 -3.63
C LYS A 23 12.45 9.71 -3.99
N TYR A 24 12.49 10.04 -5.28
CA TYR A 24 12.66 11.43 -5.71
C TYR A 24 11.45 12.32 -5.42
N TYR A 25 10.25 11.77 -5.32
CA TYR A 25 9.06 12.51 -4.94
C TYR A 25 9.10 12.96 -3.48
N TYR A 26 9.53 12.06 -2.57
CA TYR A 26 9.61 12.36 -1.14
C TYR A 26 10.90 13.08 -0.75
N GLU A 27 12.00 12.86 -1.47
CA GLU A 27 13.28 13.52 -1.22
C GLU A 27 14.03 13.73 -2.53
N GLN A 28 14.29 14.99 -2.86
CA GLN A 28 14.98 15.36 -4.10
C GLN A 28 16.51 15.31 -3.96
N ASP A 29 17.01 15.46 -2.74
CA ASP A 29 18.45 15.36 -2.48
C ASP A 29 18.90 13.90 -2.40
N GLN A 30 19.63 13.47 -3.42
CA GLN A 30 20.17 12.12 -3.51
C GLN A 30 21.14 11.76 -2.40
N SER A 31 21.74 12.76 -1.73
CA SER A 31 22.65 12.49 -0.61
C SER A 31 21.91 11.89 0.61
N HIS A 32 20.58 11.99 0.64
CA HIS A 32 19.72 11.37 1.66
C HIS A 32 19.21 9.96 1.28
N HIS A 33 19.55 9.47 0.07
CA HIS A 33 19.08 8.16 -0.40
C HIS A 33 20.05 7.03 0.00
N GLU A 34 19.46 5.86 0.30
CA GLU A 34 20.18 4.60 0.57
C GLU A 34 21.23 4.72 1.69
N ILE A 35 20.85 5.42 2.76
CA ILE A 35 21.71 5.69 3.91
C ILE A 35 21.80 4.47 4.83
N ILE A 36 23.03 4.12 5.21
CA ILE A 36 23.27 3.03 6.17
C ILE A 36 23.00 3.53 7.58
N LEU A 37 21.93 3.02 8.20
CA LEU A 37 21.57 3.26 9.60
C LEU A 37 21.44 1.92 10.33
N GLU A 38 22.01 1.81 11.54
CA GLU A 38 21.90 0.62 12.38
C GLU A 38 22.19 -0.70 11.63
N LYS A 39 23.19 -0.70 10.76
CA LYS A 39 23.57 -1.84 9.89
C LYS A 39 22.45 -2.26 8.92
N SER A 40 21.55 -1.36 8.59
CA SER A 40 20.50 -1.54 7.58
C SER A 40 20.48 -0.33 6.64
N VAL A 41 20.08 -0.53 5.40
CA VAL A 41 19.99 0.57 4.43
C VAL A 41 18.58 1.14 4.53
N ALA A 42 18.44 2.43 4.85
CA ALA A 42 17.21 3.19 4.73
C ALA A 42 17.05 3.68 3.28
N ASP A 43 15.86 3.62 2.72
CA ASP A 43 15.62 4.14 1.36
C ASP A 43 15.87 5.64 1.30
N ILE A 44 15.39 6.37 2.33
CA ILE A 44 15.63 7.81 2.54
C ILE A 44 15.89 8.05 4.03
N PHE A 45 16.86 8.91 4.33
CA PHE A 45 17.06 9.47 5.66
C PHE A 45 17.35 10.96 5.59
N THR A 46 16.44 11.78 6.09
CA THR A 46 16.51 13.25 6.05
C THR A 46 17.41 13.86 7.15
N GLY A 47 18.04 13.02 7.98
CA GLY A 47 18.74 13.44 9.19
C GLY A 47 17.86 13.36 10.45
N SER A 48 16.55 13.35 10.33
CA SER A 48 15.59 13.29 11.45
C SER A 48 14.51 12.23 11.28
N GLU A 49 14.22 11.77 10.07
CA GLU A 49 13.18 10.83 9.71
C GLU A 49 13.69 9.79 8.72
N VAL A 50 13.22 8.56 8.84
CA VAL A 50 13.42 7.47 7.88
C VAL A 50 12.16 7.32 7.03
N ILE A 51 12.31 7.25 5.69
CA ILE A 51 11.22 6.93 4.78
C ILE A 51 11.59 5.64 4.04
N GLU A 52 10.70 4.63 4.14
CA GLU A 52 10.83 3.32 3.50
C GLU A 52 9.75 3.16 2.43
N ILE A 53 10.16 2.89 1.19
CA ILE A 53 9.23 2.70 0.07
C ILE A 53 9.05 1.22 -0.20
N GLN A 54 7.87 0.70 0.08
CA GLN A 54 7.61 -0.73 -0.04
C GLN A 54 6.42 -1.00 -0.95
N THR A 55 6.65 -1.62 -2.08
CA THR A 55 5.61 -1.89 -3.09
C THR A 55 4.85 -3.20 -2.87
N ARG A 56 5.29 -4.04 -1.92
CA ARG A 56 4.70 -5.34 -1.53
C ARG A 56 5.42 -5.91 -0.31
N ALA A 57 4.82 -6.92 0.33
CA ALA A 57 5.45 -7.72 1.38
C ALA A 57 5.97 -6.87 2.55
N LEU A 58 5.09 -6.01 3.12
CA LEU A 58 5.43 -5.13 4.26
C LEU A 58 6.03 -5.89 5.44
N TYR A 59 5.70 -7.17 5.62
CA TYR A 59 6.31 -8.01 6.67
C TYR A 59 7.85 -8.04 6.63
N ARG A 60 8.45 -7.80 5.46
CA ARG A 60 9.91 -7.76 5.31
C ARG A 60 10.55 -6.55 5.96
N LEU A 61 9.76 -5.50 6.22
CA LEU A 61 10.25 -4.32 6.92
C LEU A 61 10.42 -4.52 8.44
N LYS A 62 9.80 -5.55 9.03
CA LYS A 62 9.84 -5.77 10.49
C LYS A 62 11.23 -5.60 11.11
N PRO A 63 12.30 -6.24 10.59
CA PRO A 63 13.64 -6.09 11.17
C PRO A 63 14.20 -4.66 11.08
N LYS A 64 13.80 -3.87 10.06
CA LYS A 64 14.16 -2.45 9.95
C LYS A 64 13.34 -1.60 10.92
N LEU A 65 12.03 -1.84 11.01
CA LEU A 65 11.13 -1.14 11.92
C LEU A 65 11.55 -1.31 13.39
N GLU A 66 11.93 -2.54 13.79
CA GLU A 66 12.45 -2.83 15.12
C GLU A 66 13.71 -2.03 15.46
N LYS A 67 14.56 -1.74 14.48
CA LYS A 67 15.80 -0.98 14.65
C LYS A 67 15.59 0.53 14.62
N PHE A 68 14.75 1.01 13.70
CA PHE A 68 14.63 2.42 13.40
C PHE A 68 13.64 3.15 14.31
N LEU A 69 12.48 2.53 14.63
CA LEU A 69 11.42 3.16 15.42
C LEU A 69 11.83 3.63 16.82
N PRO A 70 12.76 2.97 17.53
CA PRO A 70 13.26 3.49 18.80
C PRO A 70 14.10 4.77 18.68
N LEU A 71 14.61 5.08 17.48
CA LEU A 71 15.56 6.16 17.24
C LEU A 71 14.97 7.30 16.42
N TYR A 72 14.08 6.97 15.47
CA TYR A 72 13.57 7.91 14.47
C TYR A 72 12.08 7.70 14.19
N PRO A 73 11.35 8.74 13.80
CA PRO A 73 10.12 8.57 13.06
C PRO A 73 10.37 7.78 11.76
N VAL A 74 9.48 6.84 11.45
CA VAL A 74 9.58 6.00 10.25
C VAL A 74 8.29 6.10 9.46
N THR A 75 8.38 6.63 8.26
CA THR A 75 7.27 6.68 7.30
C THR A 75 7.39 5.55 6.29
N VAL A 76 6.37 4.70 6.23
CA VAL A 76 6.27 3.65 5.20
C VAL A 76 5.36 4.12 4.07
N VAL A 77 5.92 4.26 2.87
CA VAL A 77 5.20 4.62 1.65
C VAL A 77 4.78 3.36 0.90
N TYR A 78 3.47 3.20 0.71
CA TYR A 78 2.90 2.04 0.02
C TYR A 78 2.09 2.47 -1.20
N PRO A 79 2.63 2.29 -2.44
CA PRO A 79 1.92 2.67 -3.66
C PRO A 79 0.84 1.66 -4.04
N ILE A 80 -0.31 2.20 -4.41
CA ILE A 80 -1.50 1.47 -4.86
C ILE A 80 -1.83 1.91 -6.28
N SER A 81 -1.94 0.96 -7.23
CA SER A 81 -2.41 1.28 -8.58
C SER A 81 -3.89 1.68 -8.52
N TYR A 82 -4.19 2.95 -8.73
CA TYR A 82 -5.56 3.49 -8.76
C TYR A 82 -6.25 3.10 -10.06
N ASP A 83 -5.95 3.75 -11.16
CA ASP A 83 -6.25 3.23 -12.49
C ASP A 83 -5.01 2.51 -13.05
N LYS A 84 -5.23 1.41 -13.72
CA LYS A 84 -4.15 0.60 -14.25
C LYS A 84 -4.37 0.25 -15.71
N TRP A 85 -3.34 0.46 -16.51
CA TRP A 85 -3.25 -0.03 -17.88
C TRP A 85 -2.27 -1.18 -17.96
N VAL A 86 -2.56 -2.19 -18.75
CA VAL A 86 -1.72 -3.37 -18.92
C VAL A 86 -1.25 -3.43 -20.36
N CYS A 87 0.07 -3.54 -20.53
CA CYS A 87 0.76 -3.81 -21.79
C CYS A 87 1.44 -5.18 -21.69
N TRP A 88 1.47 -5.91 -22.78
CA TRP A 88 2.18 -7.18 -22.87
C TRP A 88 3.40 -7.03 -23.76
N ILE A 89 4.51 -7.60 -23.32
CA ILE A 89 5.77 -7.64 -24.07
C ILE A 89 5.98 -9.07 -24.52
N ASN A 90 6.17 -9.25 -25.83
CA ASN A 90 6.65 -10.49 -26.38
C ASN A 90 8.17 -10.58 -26.12
N GLU A 91 8.62 -11.59 -25.37
CA GLU A 91 10.04 -11.73 -25.03
C GLU A 91 10.93 -12.03 -26.24
N GLU A 92 10.38 -12.66 -27.30
CA GLU A 92 11.14 -13.03 -28.48
C GLU A 92 11.33 -11.88 -29.47
N THR A 93 10.24 -11.11 -29.69
CA THR A 93 10.24 -10.02 -30.67
C THR A 93 10.46 -8.64 -30.07
N GLY A 94 10.27 -8.49 -28.77
CA GLY A 94 10.27 -7.19 -28.10
C GLY A 94 9.02 -6.34 -28.35
N GLU A 95 8.06 -6.85 -29.14
CA GLU A 95 6.83 -6.12 -29.44
C GLU A 95 5.97 -5.89 -28.21
N ILE A 96 5.44 -4.67 -28.10
CA ILE A 96 4.55 -4.27 -27.01
C ILE A 96 3.13 -4.15 -27.54
N THR A 97 2.19 -4.83 -26.92
CA THR A 97 0.77 -4.73 -27.30
C THR A 97 0.19 -3.37 -26.95
N GLN A 98 -0.90 -3.00 -27.64
CA GLN A 98 -1.68 -1.83 -27.26
C GLN A 98 -2.12 -1.93 -25.79
N LYS A 99 -1.99 -0.83 -25.06
CA LYS A 99 -2.37 -0.75 -23.65
C LYS A 99 -3.88 -0.88 -23.45
N ARG A 100 -4.28 -1.68 -22.47
CA ARG A 100 -5.68 -1.89 -22.11
C ARG A 100 -5.91 -1.48 -20.66
N LYS A 101 -6.94 -0.66 -20.44
CA LYS A 101 -7.35 -0.28 -19.09
C LYS A 101 -7.92 -1.50 -18.34
N SER A 102 -7.42 -1.74 -17.14
CA SER A 102 -7.96 -2.74 -16.22
C SER A 102 -9.34 -2.29 -15.72
N PRO A 103 -10.35 -3.17 -15.66
CA PRO A 103 -11.64 -2.80 -15.07
C PRO A 103 -11.58 -2.63 -13.54
N LYS A 104 -10.49 -3.06 -12.92
CA LYS A 104 -10.30 -2.96 -11.46
C LYS A 104 -9.65 -1.64 -11.11
N LYS A 105 -10.34 -0.86 -10.28
CA LYS A 105 -9.83 0.36 -9.69
C LYS A 105 -9.22 0.07 -8.31
N GLY A 106 -8.07 0.67 -8.01
CA GLY A 106 -7.46 0.59 -6.69
C GLY A 106 -8.18 1.43 -5.66
N ASN A 107 -7.99 1.11 -4.40
CA ASN A 107 -8.49 1.87 -3.26
C ASN A 107 -7.59 1.63 -2.04
N PRO A 108 -7.63 2.50 -1.00
CA PRO A 108 -6.76 2.40 0.17
C PRO A 108 -6.89 1.08 0.93
N TYR A 109 -8.07 0.46 0.91
CA TYR A 109 -8.31 -0.80 1.63
C TYR A 109 -7.44 -1.97 1.15
N LEU A 110 -6.93 -1.91 -0.09
CA LEU A 110 -6.03 -2.94 -0.62
C LEU A 110 -4.74 -3.10 0.18
N ALA A 111 -4.29 -2.02 0.84
CA ALA A 111 -3.11 -2.04 1.69
C ALA A 111 -3.31 -2.86 2.98
N PHE A 112 -4.54 -3.05 3.45
CA PHE A 112 -4.78 -3.68 4.75
C PHE A 112 -4.32 -5.13 4.85
N LYS A 113 -4.20 -5.86 3.74
CA LYS A 113 -3.59 -7.19 3.74
C LYS A 113 -2.12 -7.14 4.15
N GLU A 114 -1.43 -6.11 3.73
CA GLU A 114 -0.02 -5.87 4.04
C GLU A 114 0.12 -5.23 5.43
N LEU A 115 -0.68 -4.21 5.75
CA LEU A 115 -0.70 -3.56 7.06
C LEU A 115 -0.98 -4.56 8.18
N TYR A 116 -1.87 -5.53 7.96
CA TYR A 116 -2.12 -6.60 8.92
C TYR A 116 -0.85 -7.37 9.29
N THR A 117 0.09 -7.52 8.37
CA THR A 117 1.33 -8.27 8.61
C THR A 117 2.31 -7.52 9.52
N ILE A 118 2.16 -6.20 9.63
CA ILE A 118 2.97 -5.30 10.47
C ILE A 118 2.13 -4.57 11.53
N ARG A 119 0.95 -5.09 11.85
CA ARG A 119 -0.04 -4.45 12.73
C ARG A 119 0.49 -4.09 14.11
N ASP A 120 1.52 -4.82 14.57
CA ASP A 120 2.12 -4.61 15.90
C ASP A 120 2.85 -3.24 16.00
N PHE A 121 3.16 -2.62 14.87
CA PHE A 121 3.80 -1.31 14.79
C PHE A 121 2.82 -0.15 14.59
N LEU A 122 1.56 -0.41 14.18
CA LEU A 122 0.61 0.63 13.78
C LEU A 122 0.19 1.58 14.92
N GLN A 123 0.41 1.20 16.17
CA GLN A 123 0.17 2.04 17.36
C GLN A 123 1.42 2.77 17.87
N ASN A 124 2.57 2.52 17.25
CA ASN A 124 3.79 3.20 17.64
C ASN A 124 3.72 4.68 17.20
N PRO A 125 3.93 5.66 18.12
CA PRO A 125 3.81 7.09 17.79
C PRO A 125 4.84 7.56 16.74
N ASN A 126 5.94 6.81 16.55
CA ASN A 126 6.95 7.11 15.54
C ASN A 126 6.69 6.37 14.22
N PHE A 127 5.58 5.64 14.08
CA PHE A 127 5.27 4.88 12.88
C PHE A 127 4.18 5.56 12.05
N HIS A 128 4.51 5.93 10.83
CA HIS A 128 3.64 6.63 9.90
C HIS A 128 3.47 5.84 8.61
N VAL A 129 2.32 6.00 7.95
CA VAL A 129 2.02 5.33 6.67
C VAL A 129 1.50 6.35 5.66
N ARG A 130 1.98 6.23 4.43
CA ARG A 130 1.46 6.94 3.25
C ARG A 130 0.94 5.91 2.25
N LEU A 131 -0.38 5.90 2.03
CA LEU A 131 -0.97 5.08 0.98
C LEU A 131 -1.11 5.95 -0.27
N VAL A 132 -0.23 5.73 -1.24
CA VAL A 132 -0.13 6.57 -2.43
C VAL A 132 -0.91 5.95 -3.57
N LEU A 133 -2.04 6.54 -3.94
CA LEU A 133 -2.87 6.10 -5.05
C LEU A 133 -2.33 6.71 -6.34
N MET A 134 -1.91 5.86 -7.26
CA MET A 134 -1.27 6.29 -8.51
C MET A 134 -1.88 5.59 -9.71
N ASP A 135 -2.08 6.34 -10.78
CA ASP A 135 -2.29 5.76 -12.09
C ASP A 135 -1.00 5.11 -12.59
N MET A 136 -1.08 3.90 -13.10
CA MET A 136 0.11 3.13 -13.49
C MET A 136 -0.09 2.38 -14.81
N GLU A 137 0.96 2.31 -15.61
CA GLU A 137 1.12 1.30 -16.65
C GLU A 137 1.85 0.08 -16.09
N GLU A 138 1.29 -1.09 -16.26
CA GLU A 138 1.89 -2.37 -15.88
C GLU A 138 2.30 -3.14 -17.12
N TYR A 139 3.59 -3.36 -17.26
CA TYR A 139 4.17 -4.15 -18.32
C TYR A 139 4.33 -5.59 -17.87
N ARG A 140 3.93 -6.54 -18.71
CA ARG A 140 3.99 -7.98 -18.44
C ARG A 140 4.62 -8.72 -19.61
N LEU A 141 5.42 -9.73 -19.28
CA LEU A 141 6.01 -10.62 -20.29
C LEU A 141 5.00 -11.68 -20.72
N LEU A 142 4.93 -11.95 -22.01
CA LEU A 142 4.15 -13.06 -22.58
C LEU A 142 4.92 -14.37 -22.51
N ASN A 143 5.24 -14.83 -21.28
CA ASN A 143 6.04 -16.03 -21.04
C ASN A 143 5.21 -17.21 -20.47
N GLY A 144 3.91 -17.24 -20.74
CA GLY A 144 3.01 -18.32 -20.38
C GLY A 144 2.34 -18.15 -19.01
N TRP A 145 2.84 -18.81 -17.96
CA TRP A 145 2.23 -18.79 -16.63
C TRP A 145 3.07 -17.97 -15.67
N SER A 146 2.43 -17.04 -14.96
CA SER A 146 3.07 -16.30 -13.88
C SER A 146 3.36 -17.21 -12.67
N LYS A 147 4.25 -16.76 -11.75
CA LYS A 147 4.51 -17.43 -10.47
C LYS A 147 3.24 -17.72 -9.66
N ASP A 148 2.20 -16.92 -9.82
CA ASP A 148 0.89 -17.11 -9.20
C ASP A 148 -0.01 -18.09 -9.96
N LYS A 149 0.52 -18.88 -10.89
CA LYS A 149 -0.21 -19.83 -11.76
C LYS A 149 -1.34 -19.19 -12.58
N LYS A 150 -1.25 -17.90 -12.86
CA LYS A 150 -2.20 -17.18 -13.73
C LYS A 150 -1.64 -17.13 -15.15
N ARG A 151 -2.52 -17.42 -16.12
CA ARG A 151 -2.16 -17.31 -17.54
C ARG A 151 -1.78 -15.87 -17.86
N GLY A 152 -0.70 -15.69 -18.60
CA GLY A 152 -0.34 -14.41 -19.19
C GLY A 152 1.03 -13.86 -18.85
N GLY A 153 1.70 -14.33 -17.80
CA GLY A 153 3.11 -14.02 -17.60
C GLY A 153 3.47 -13.14 -16.41
N GLU A 154 4.77 -12.97 -16.23
CA GLU A 154 5.34 -12.23 -15.11
C GLU A 154 5.19 -10.73 -15.32
N ARG A 155 5.08 -10.01 -14.19
CA ARG A 155 5.19 -8.56 -14.22
C ARG A 155 6.64 -8.17 -14.52
N PHE A 156 6.82 -7.38 -15.55
CA PHE A 156 8.10 -6.82 -15.94
C PHE A 156 8.38 -5.52 -15.19
N ASP A 157 7.50 -4.50 -15.36
CA ASP A 157 7.65 -3.21 -14.67
C ASP A 157 6.29 -2.52 -14.47
N ARG A 158 6.30 -1.46 -13.65
CA ARG A 158 5.20 -0.52 -13.48
C ARG A 158 5.73 0.90 -13.60
N LEU A 159 5.13 1.66 -14.50
CA LEU A 159 5.43 3.06 -14.70
C LEU A 159 4.34 3.89 -14.03
N PRO A 160 4.66 4.71 -13.02
CA PRO A 160 3.70 5.67 -12.48
C PRO A 160 3.44 6.76 -13.51
N LEU A 161 2.17 7.11 -13.72
CA LEU A 161 1.74 8.12 -14.67
C LEU A 161 1.33 9.42 -13.96
N ARG A 162 0.58 9.27 -12.88
CA ARG A 162 0.02 10.39 -12.12
C ARG A 162 -0.25 9.96 -10.68
N LEU A 163 0.03 10.84 -9.74
CA LEU A 163 -0.45 10.72 -8.38
C LEU A 163 -1.90 11.21 -8.35
N GLU A 164 -2.81 10.36 -7.85
CA GLU A 164 -4.24 10.65 -7.77
C GLU A 164 -4.62 11.14 -6.39
N ASP A 165 -4.08 10.49 -5.37
CA ASP A 165 -4.42 10.78 -3.97
C ASP A 165 -3.37 10.20 -3.03
N GLU A 166 -3.26 10.75 -1.83
CA GLU A 166 -2.39 10.26 -0.78
C GLU A 166 -3.14 10.22 0.55
N VAL A 167 -3.32 9.01 1.09
CA VAL A 167 -3.91 8.82 2.42
C VAL A 167 -2.80 8.85 3.45
N VAL A 168 -2.82 9.87 4.30
CA VAL A 168 -1.88 10.11 5.38
C VAL A 168 -2.38 9.46 6.66
N LEU A 169 -1.55 8.61 7.28
CA LEU A 169 -1.86 7.86 8.49
C LEU A 169 -0.68 8.03 9.48
N ASP A 170 -0.65 9.15 10.19
CA ASP A 170 0.41 9.50 11.13
C ASP A 170 0.11 8.98 12.55
N SER A 171 -1.13 8.64 12.81
CA SER A 171 -1.58 8.09 14.08
C SER A 171 -2.64 7.01 13.87
N ALA A 172 -2.89 6.21 14.90
CA ALA A 172 -4.01 5.26 14.87
C ALA A 172 -5.34 5.95 14.55
N ARG A 173 -5.55 7.19 15.01
CA ARG A 173 -6.79 7.95 14.78
C ARG A 173 -7.04 8.27 13.32
N ASP A 174 -5.99 8.48 12.52
CA ASP A 174 -6.12 8.83 11.11
C ASP A 174 -6.75 7.71 10.28
N TYR A 175 -6.73 6.47 10.78
CA TYR A 175 -7.44 5.36 10.14
C TYR A 175 -8.96 5.52 10.16
N LEU A 176 -9.54 6.42 10.99
CA LEU A 176 -10.96 6.72 11.00
C LEU A 176 -11.46 7.34 9.68
N GLN A 177 -10.61 8.08 8.96
CA GLN A 177 -10.93 8.63 7.63
C GLN A 177 -11.31 7.54 6.62
N LEU A 178 -10.94 6.28 6.90
CA LEU A 178 -11.28 5.13 6.06
C LEU A 178 -12.63 4.49 6.42
N LEU A 179 -13.32 4.98 7.45
CA LEU A 179 -14.68 4.58 7.78
C LEU A 179 -15.68 5.49 7.06
N PRO A 180 -16.56 4.93 6.20
CA PRO A 180 -17.58 5.74 5.54
C PRO A 180 -18.54 6.39 6.56
N LEU A 181 -18.91 7.63 6.29
CA LEU A 181 -19.87 8.38 7.13
C LEU A 181 -21.28 7.74 7.15
N GLU A 182 -21.62 7.00 6.10
CA GLU A 182 -22.90 6.32 5.93
C GLU A 182 -23.00 4.99 6.68
N LEU A 183 -21.99 4.60 7.44
CA LEU A 183 -22.06 3.40 8.26
C LEU A 183 -23.17 3.53 9.31
N ALA A 184 -23.97 2.47 9.42
CA ALA A 184 -24.93 2.35 10.53
C ALA A 184 -24.19 2.33 11.87
N GLU A 185 -24.87 2.70 12.96
CA GLU A 185 -24.29 2.67 14.31
C GLU A 185 -23.69 1.29 14.63
N GLU A 186 -24.41 0.22 14.26
CA GLU A 186 -23.92 -1.15 14.33
C GLU A 186 -23.91 -1.79 12.95
N PHE A 187 -22.79 -2.42 12.59
CA PHE A 187 -22.60 -2.97 11.26
C PHE A 187 -21.74 -4.24 11.29
N THR A 188 -21.89 -5.05 10.26
CA THR A 188 -21.08 -6.25 10.04
C THR A 188 -20.00 -5.99 8.97
N SER A 189 -19.05 -6.92 8.85
CA SER A 189 -18.08 -6.88 7.73
C SER A 189 -18.76 -6.98 6.35
N ALA A 190 -19.99 -7.49 6.27
CA ALA A 190 -20.74 -7.55 5.02
C ALA A 190 -21.32 -6.18 4.64
N ASP A 191 -21.82 -5.44 5.63
CA ASP A 191 -22.37 -4.10 5.44
C ASP A 191 -21.24 -3.14 5.03
N PHE A 192 -20.12 -3.18 5.75
CA PHE A 192 -18.94 -2.42 5.40
C PHE A 192 -18.44 -2.76 3.98
N ALA A 193 -18.30 -4.05 3.64
CA ALA A 193 -17.86 -4.48 2.32
C ALA A 193 -18.75 -3.96 1.18
N LYS A 194 -20.08 -3.96 1.40
CA LYS A 194 -21.06 -3.46 0.43
C LYS A 194 -20.92 -1.95 0.22
N LEU A 195 -20.76 -1.21 1.32
CA LEU A 195 -20.69 0.25 1.30
C LEU A 195 -19.42 0.73 0.59
N VAL A 196 -18.23 0.18 0.94
CA VAL A 196 -16.95 0.57 0.34
C VAL A 196 -16.60 -0.22 -0.93
N LYS A 197 -17.49 -1.09 -1.40
CA LYS A 197 -17.37 -1.88 -2.65
C LYS A 197 -16.08 -2.73 -2.72
N ILE A 198 -15.74 -3.40 -1.61
CA ILE A 198 -14.59 -4.32 -1.55
C ILE A 198 -15.04 -5.77 -1.27
N PRO A 199 -14.20 -6.76 -1.55
CA PRO A 199 -14.48 -8.14 -1.17
C PRO A 199 -14.64 -8.29 0.35
N ARG A 200 -15.63 -9.10 0.78
CA ARG A 200 -15.94 -9.31 2.20
C ARG A 200 -14.75 -9.82 3.02
N GLN A 201 -13.90 -10.66 2.44
CA GLN A 201 -12.69 -11.12 3.12
C GLN A 201 -11.75 -9.94 3.43
N LEU A 202 -11.60 -9.00 2.49
CA LEU A 202 -10.80 -7.80 2.70
C LEU A 202 -11.43 -6.91 3.77
N ALA A 203 -12.76 -6.71 3.74
CA ALA A 203 -13.50 -5.98 4.78
C ALA A 203 -13.27 -6.55 6.17
N GLY A 204 -13.26 -7.90 6.29
CA GLY A 204 -12.91 -8.55 7.55
C GLY A 204 -11.49 -8.23 8.03
N THR A 205 -10.52 -8.17 7.12
CA THR A 205 -9.14 -7.79 7.45
C THR A 205 -9.05 -6.30 7.86
N VAL A 206 -9.74 -5.41 7.16
CA VAL A 206 -9.82 -3.98 7.51
C VAL A 206 -10.37 -3.82 8.92
N LEU A 207 -11.54 -4.38 9.20
CA LEU A 207 -12.18 -4.27 10.52
C LEU A 207 -11.38 -4.94 11.64
N LEU A 208 -10.62 -5.99 11.33
CA LEU A 208 -9.71 -6.60 12.29
C LEU A 208 -8.56 -5.65 12.67
N VAL A 209 -7.96 -4.97 11.71
CA VAL A 209 -6.92 -3.96 11.97
C VAL A 209 -7.50 -2.79 12.74
N LEU A 210 -8.66 -2.25 12.33
CA LEU A 210 -9.30 -1.14 13.02
C LEU A 210 -9.71 -1.50 14.46
N TRP A 211 -10.14 -2.74 14.69
CA TRP A 211 -10.43 -3.25 16.03
C TRP A 211 -9.17 -3.33 16.90
N GLN A 212 -8.05 -3.81 16.35
CA GLN A 212 -6.78 -3.85 17.07
C GLN A 212 -6.24 -2.44 17.40
N LEU A 213 -6.54 -1.45 16.55
CA LEU A 213 -6.24 -0.05 16.80
C LEU A 213 -7.19 0.62 17.81
N GLY A 214 -8.25 -0.09 18.26
CA GLY A 214 -9.24 0.45 19.19
C GLY A 214 -10.21 1.44 18.55
N LEU A 215 -10.32 1.48 17.22
CA LEU A 215 -11.18 2.42 16.48
C LEU A 215 -12.58 1.88 16.25
N VAL A 216 -12.74 0.57 16.24
CA VAL A 216 -14.04 -0.11 16.27
C VAL A 216 -14.04 -1.14 17.39
N GLU A 217 -15.20 -1.35 17.99
CA GLU A 217 -15.42 -2.36 19.02
C GLU A 217 -16.35 -3.47 18.51
N ARG A 218 -16.22 -4.67 19.08
CA ARG A 218 -17.12 -5.79 18.82
C ARG A 218 -18.21 -5.79 19.87
N VAL A 219 -19.44 -5.43 19.49
CA VAL A 219 -20.57 -5.31 20.39
C VAL A 219 -21.46 -6.54 20.44
N GLY A 220 -21.30 -7.48 19.50
CA GLY A 220 -22.09 -8.70 19.44
C GLY A 220 -21.80 -9.56 18.22
N LYS A 221 -22.77 -10.41 17.88
CA LYS A 221 -22.73 -11.24 16.66
C LYS A 221 -24.12 -11.33 16.03
N VAL A 222 -24.13 -11.39 14.69
CA VAL A 222 -25.29 -11.75 13.88
C VAL A 222 -24.96 -13.03 13.12
N GLY A 223 -25.49 -14.16 13.60
CA GLY A 223 -25.03 -15.49 13.17
C GLY A 223 -23.56 -15.69 13.50
N ASN A 224 -22.75 -16.06 12.50
CA ASN A 224 -21.32 -16.26 12.68
C ASN A 224 -20.47 -14.98 12.45
N ARG A 225 -21.09 -13.79 12.31
CA ARG A 225 -20.41 -12.55 12.02
C ARG A 225 -20.35 -11.67 13.25
N TYR A 226 -19.20 -11.04 13.50
CA TYR A 226 -19.11 -10.00 14.51
C TYR A 226 -19.93 -8.77 14.07
N LEU A 227 -20.63 -8.18 15.03
CA LEU A 227 -21.26 -6.90 14.96
C LEU A 227 -20.28 -5.87 15.53
N TYR A 228 -20.02 -4.82 14.77
CA TYR A 228 -19.07 -3.77 15.10
C TYR A 228 -19.80 -2.44 15.31
N ARG A 229 -19.19 -1.58 16.11
CA ARG A 229 -19.54 -0.17 16.30
C ARG A 229 -18.25 0.64 16.28
N VAL A 230 -18.30 1.90 15.83
CA VAL A 230 -17.17 2.84 16.01
C VAL A 230 -16.99 3.08 17.50
N ALA A 231 -15.79 3.00 18.01
CA ALA A 231 -15.51 3.16 19.43
C ALA A 231 -15.84 4.59 19.90
N ALA A 232 -16.44 4.74 21.07
CA ALA A 232 -16.90 6.02 21.57
C ALA A 232 -15.75 7.06 21.73
N ASN A 233 -14.60 6.62 22.20
CA ASN A 233 -13.38 7.43 22.29
C ASN A 233 -12.82 7.86 20.93
N ALA A 234 -13.20 7.20 19.86
CA ALA A 234 -12.85 7.56 18.48
C ALA A 234 -13.89 8.54 17.88
N SER A 235 -15.12 8.56 18.40
CA SER A 235 -16.25 9.35 17.88
C SER A 235 -16.26 10.81 18.36
N ASP A 236 -15.53 11.17 19.41
CA ASP A 236 -15.56 12.51 20.05
C ASP A 236 -15.01 13.66 19.18
N THR A 237 -14.87 13.45 17.88
CA THR A 237 -14.48 14.48 16.90
C THR A 237 -15.43 14.49 15.71
N LYS A 238 -16.68 14.89 15.91
CA LYS A 238 -17.57 15.36 14.82
C LYS A 238 -17.16 16.72 14.23
N ASP A 239 -15.91 17.15 14.40
CA ASP A 239 -15.39 18.38 13.82
C ASP A 239 -14.52 18.16 12.56
N LEU A 240 -14.74 17.05 11.85
CA LEU A 240 -14.10 16.82 10.53
C LEU A 240 -14.88 17.43 9.35
N SER A 241 -15.69 18.49 9.60
CA SER A 241 -16.43 19.17 8.52
C SER A 241 -15.65 20.22 7.74
N LEU A 242 -14.32 20.25 7.81
CA LEU A 242 -13.50 21.28 7.14
C LEU A 242 -12.27 20.71 6.40
N ILE A 243 -12.43 19.63 5.63
CA ILE A 243 -11.46 19.32 4.55
C ILE A 243 -12.26 18.89 3.33
N HIS A 244 -12.90 19.88 2.70
CA HIS A 244 -13.30 19.85 1.31
C HIS A 244 -12.38 20.82 0.57
N ILE A 245 -11.43 20.31 -0.17
CA ILE A 245 -10.94 20.92 -1.40
C ILE A 245 -10.75 19.82 -2.42
#